data_8a088e801dd96d124b2e36dc98ea1909
#
_entry.id   8a088e801dd96d124b2e36dc98ea1909
#
_cell.length_a   1.000
_cell.length_b   1.000
_cell.length_c   1.000
_cell.angle_alpha   90.00
_cell.angle_beta   90.00
_cell.angle_gamma   90.00
#
_symmetry.space_group_name_H-M   'P 1'
#
loop_
_entity.id
_entity.type
_entity.pdbx_description
1 polymer ?
#
loop_
_entity_poly.entity_id
_entity_poly.type
_entity_poly.pdbx_seq_one_letter_code
_entity_poly.pdbx_strand_id
1 'polypeptide(L)'
;MKFKKTMKLFLPMILGAMVIASCSNDDDATMPPTVGQGDSTTYQLGSVSDPDISGTAKVIDNDDNTVTIELTLQNTPSGGMHPAHIHFNTGAEGGGIAITLGIVEGSTGMSTVTFSALDDGTPITYEALLAFDGYINVHASADDLGTLVAQGDIGQNELTGESKTYDLGSVAIPTIFGTATFEERVNGEALATILLEGTPDGGIHPGHIHANSAVESGGILFTFNPVNGTTGISKTNVAMLNDETMFGYSDVLAVDGYINIHLSADDLGTLVAQGDIGQNELTGESKTYDLGSVALPTIFGTATFEERVNGEALATILLEGTPDGGIHPGHIHANSAVESGGILFTFNPVNGTT
;
A
#
# COMPACT_ATOMS: atom_id res chain seq x y z
N MET A 1 42.38 -6.33 -35.09
CA MET A 1 42.85 -7.35 -34.15
C MET A 1 41.62 -8.07 -33.62
N LYS A 2 41.35 -9.30 -34.10
CA LYS A 2 40.10 -10.06 -33.78
C LYS A 2 40.44 -11.01 -32.62
N PHE A 3 39.75 -10.85 -31.47
CA PHE A 3 39.82 -11.84 -30.38
C PHE A 3 38.67 -12.83 -30.53
N LYS A 4 39.05 -14.11 -30.74
CA LYS A 4 38.13 -15.26 -30.72
C LYS A 4 37.87 -15.65 -29.26
N LYS A 5 36.58 -15.67 -28.84
CA LYS A 5 36.13 -16.27 -27.58
C LYS A 5 35.85 -17.75 -27.81
N THR A 6 36.60 -18.61 -27.18
CA THR A 6 36.42 -20.08 -27.13
C THR A 6 35.39 -20.42 -26.04
N MET A 7 34.30 -21.07 -26.45
CA MET A 7 33.27 -21.61 -25.60
C MET A 7 33.68 -23.02 -25.14
N LYS A 8 33.86 -23.24 -23.85
CA LYS A 8 34.09 -24.55 -23.25
C LYS A 8 32.75 -25.20 -22.92
N LEU A 9 32.49 -26.31 -23.61
CA LEU A 9 31.36 -27.20 -23.40
C LEU A 9 31.66 -28.11 -22.20
N PHE A 10 30.85 -28.04 -21.11
CA PHE A 10 30.90 -29.03 -20.03
C PHE A 10 29.80 -30.06 -20.23
N LEU A 11 30.19 -31.30 -20.38
CA LEU A 11 29.35 -32.49 -20.48
C LEU A 11 29.13 -33.04 -19.06
N PRO A 12 27.90 -33.24 -18.55
CA PRO A 12 27.70 -33.93 -17.27
C PRO A 12 27.70 -35.44 -17.47
N MET A 13 28.51 -36.10 -16.68
CA MET A 13 28.67 -37.55 -16.55
C MET A 13 27.49 -38.11 -15.78
N ILE A 14 26.69 -38.94 -16.44
CA ILE A 14 25.58 -39.71 -15.82
C ILE A 14 26.17 -40.92 -15.12
N LEU A 15 26.05 -40.95 -13.78
CA LEU A 15 26.41 -42.13 -12.97
C LEU A 15 25.14 -42.96 -12.71
N GLY A 16 25.05 -44.11 -13.34
CA GLY A 16 23.96 -45.03 -13.16
C GLY A 16 24.04 -45.75 -11.79
N ALA A 17 22.99 -45.69 -11.00
CA ALA A 17 22.83 -46.46 -9.78
C ALA A 17 21.98 -47.70 -10.10
N MET A 18 22.56 -48.90 -9.87
CA MET A 18 21.96 -50.20 -10.01
C MET A 18 21.06 -50.45 -8.80
N VAL A 19 19.77 -50.65 -9.02
CA VAL A 19 18.83 -51.04 -7.97
C VAL A 19 18.79 -52.57 -7.92
N ILE A 20 19.24 -53.13 -6.80
CA ILE A 20 19.05 -54.56 -6.47
C ILE A 20 17.69 -54.69 -5.78
N ALA A 21 16.75 -55.40 -6.42
CA ALA A 21 15.50 -55.81 -5.83
C ALA A 21 15.73 -56.97 -4.87
N SER A 22 15.43 -56.76 -3.58
CA SER A 22 15.27 -57.84 -2.61
C SER A 22 13.79 -57.98 -2.28
N CYS A 23 13.20 -59.12 -2.66
CA CYS A 23 11.88 -59.53 -2.18
C CYS A 23 12.04 -60.13 -0.79
N SER A 24 11.28 -59.64 0.18
CA SER A 24 10.89 -60.40 1.37
C SER A 24 9.40 -60.12 1.64
N ASN A 25 8.65 -61.20 1.68
CA ASN A 25 7.24 -61.28 2.08
C ASN A 25 7.09 -60.94 3.57
N ASP A 26 5.93 -60.45 3.85
CA ASP A 26 5.03 -60.65 4.96
C ASP A 26 4.74 -59.46 5.85
N ASP A 27 3.48 -59.33 5.98
CA ASP A 27 2.58 -58.75 6.95
C ASP A 27 1.85 -57.49 6.46
N ASP A 28 0.63 -57.85 6.03
CA ASP A 28 -0.53 -56.99 5.78
C ASP A 28 -0.90 -56.16 7.04
N ALA A 29 -0.17 -55.11 7.27
CA ALA A 29 -0.67 -54.00 8.07
C ALA A 29 -1.31 -53.00 7.09
N THR A 30 -2.62 -53.10 6.92
CA THR A 30 -3.43 -52.07 6.30
C THR A 30 -3.15 -50.74 7.05
N MET A 31 -2.21 -49.98 6.52
CA MET A 31 -2.12 -48.58 6.91
C MET A 31 -3.49 -47.96 6.63
N PRO A 32 -4.07 -47.19 7.60
CA PRO A 32 -5.25 -46.43 7.30
C PRO A 32 -4.95 -45.57 6.06
N PRO A 33 -5.92 -45.40 5.15
CA PRO A 33 -5.70 -44.54 3.99
C PRO A 33 -5.16 -43.20 4.53
N THR A 34 -3.96 -42.82 4.11
CA THR A 34 -3.54 -41.42 4.17
C THR A 34 -4.60 -40.72 3.36
N VAL A 35 -5.52 -40.05 4.04
CA VAL A 35 -6.38 -39.04 3.43
C VAL A 35 -5.40 -38.09 2.76
N GLY A 36 -5.40 -38.04 1.44
CA GLY A 36 -4.60 -37.08 0.70
C GLY A 36 -4.93 -35.72 1.31
N GLN A 37 -3.92 -35.06 1.83
CA GLN A 37 -4.12 -33.70 2.31
C GLN A 37 -4.34 -32.90 1.03
N GLY A 38 -5.58 -32.44 0.79
CA GLY A 38 -5.94 -31.63 -0.35
C GLY A 38 -5.09 -30.34 -0.41
N ASP A 39 -5.13 -29.63 -1.50
CA ASP A 39 -4.44 -28.35 -1.65
C ASP A 39 -4.83 -27.41 -0.51
N SER A 40 -3.91 -26.55 -0.10
CA SER A 40 -4.18 -25.59 0.96
C SER A 40 -3.45 -24.27 0.76
N THR A 41 -4.10 -23.18 1.16
CA THR A 41 -3.56 -21.81 1.16
C THR A 41 -3.69 -21.20 2.55
N THR A 42 -2.74 -20.36 2.94
CA THR A 42 -2.74 -19.73 4.27
C THR A 42 -2.67 -18.21 4.13
N TYR A 43 -3.65 -17.54 4.69
CA TYR A 43 -3.74 -16.08 4.75
C TYR A 43 -3.29 -15.57 6.12
N GLN A 44 -2.70 -14.38 6.18
CA GLN A 44 -2.27 -13.73 7.40
C GLN A 44 -3.43 -12.94 8.02
N LEU A 45 -3.60 -13.03 9.34
CA LEU A 45 -4.51 -12.21 10.12
C LEU A 45 -3.70 -11.26 11.00
N GLY A 46 -3.69 -9.98 10.60
CA GLY A 46 -3.00 -8.92 11.35
C GLY A 46 -3.79 -8.49 12.58
N SER A 47 -3.08 -7.96 13.57
CA SER A 47 -3.67 -7.36 14.78
C SER A 47 -4.49 -6.10 14.45
N VAL A 48 -5.55 -5.86 15.22
CA VAL A 48 -6.38 -4.65 15.08
C VAL A 48 -6.41 -3.86 16.40
N SER A 49 -7.19 -4.28 17.40
CA SER A 49 -7.33 -3.55 18.67
C SER A 49 -6.23 -3.89 19.68
N ASP A 50 -5.67 -5.08 19.60
CA ASP A 50 -4.58 -5.54 20.47
C ASP A 50 -3.38 -5.93 19.61
N PRO A 51 -2.25 -5.20 19.69
CA PRO A 51 -1.08 -5.43 18.83
C PRO A 51 -0.43 -6.80 19.02
N ASP A 52 -0.71 -7.49 20.13
CA ASP A 52 -0.14 -8.80 20.42
C ASP A 52 -0.94 -9.96 19.82
N ILE A 53 -2.23 -9.73 19.43
CA ILE A 53 -3.08 -10.76 18.84
C ILE A 53 -2.97 -10.74 17.32
N SER A 54 -2.43 -11.81 16.74
CA SER A 54 -2.34 -12.01 15.30
C SER A 54 -2.36 -13.51 14.99
N GLY A 55 -2.43 -13.88 13.70
CA GLY A 55 -2.43 -15.29 13.36
C GLY A 55 -2.64 -15.59 11.89
N THR A 56 -3.25 -16.73 11.61
CA THR A 56 -3.44 -17.23 10.25
C THR A 56 -4.82 -17.87 10.06
N ALA A 57 -5.28 -17.87 8.81
CA ALA A 57 -6.41 -18.65 8.33
C ALA A 57 -5.90 -19.60 7.26
N LYS A 58 -5.88 -20.90 7.56
CA LYS A 58 -5.53 -21.94 6.59
C LYS A 58 -6.80 -22.49 5.96
N VAL A 59 -6.90 -22.37 4.65
CA VAL A 59 -7.99 -22.90 3.81
C VAL A 59 -7.54 -24.20 3.19
N ILE A 60 -8.33 -25.26 3.32
CA ILE A 60 -8.00 -26.63 2.89
C ILE A 60 -9.10 -27.15 1.98
N ASP A 61 -8.72 -27.66 0.81
CA ASP A 61 -9.60 -28.46 -0.06
C ASP A 61 -9.75 -29.89 0.51
N ASN A 62 -10.98 -30.34 0.73
CA ASN A 62 -11.23 -31.68 1.25
C ASN A 62 -11.45 -32.75 0.16
N ASP A 63 -11.28 -32.39 -1.13
CA ASP A 63 -11.49 -33.30 -2.29
C ASP A 63 -12.94 -33.84 -2.43
N ASP A 64 -13.88 -33.38 -1.61
CA ASP A 64 -15.29 -33.79 -1.60
C ASP A 64 -16.27 -32.62 -1.88
N ASN A 65 -15.77 -31.51 -2.45
CA ASN A 65 -16.45 -30.23 -2.65
C ASN A 65 -16.80 -29.52 -1.33
N THR A 66 -16.15 -29.85 -0.24
CA THR A 66 -16.16 -29.04 0.99
C THR A 66 -14.82 -28.36 1.19
N VAL A 67 -14.85 -27.24 1.92
CA VAL A 67 -13.66 -26.46 2.30
C VAL A 67 -13.57 -26.44 3.81
N THR A 68 -12.39 -26.68 4.36
CA THR A 68 -12.12 -26.48 5.78
C THR A 68 -11.29 -25.22 5.99
N ILE A 69 -11.69 -24.37 6.93
CA ILE A 69 -10.86 -23.25 7.40
C ILE A 69 -10.42 -23.55 8.84
N GLU A 70 -9.11 -23.46 9.05
CA GLU A 70 -8.46 -23.52 10.35
C GLU A 70 -7.94 -22.12 10.71
N LEU A 71 -8.54 -21.48 11.71
CA LEU A 71 -8.04 -20.23 12.28
C LEU A 71 -7.09 -20.57 13.43
N THR A 72 -5.93 -19.92 13.44
CA THR A 72 -4.95 -20.00 14.53
C THR A 72 -4.49 -18.62 14.91
N LEU A 73 -4.86 -18.14 16.10
CA LEU A 73 -4.42 -16.87 16.67
C LEU A 73 -3.45 -17.09 17.83
N GLN A 74 -2.50 -16.19 17.98
CA GLN A 74 -1.56 -16.15 19.09
C GLN A 74 -2.02 -15.12 20.12
N ASN A 75 -1.62 -15.32 21.39
CA ASN A 75 -1.82 -14.40 22.51
C ASN A 75 -3.29 -14.06 22.82
N THR A 76 -4.25 -14.89 22.38
CA THR A 76 -5.66 -14.72 22.77
C THR A 76 -5.83 -14.89 24.28
N PRO A 77 -6.66 -14.05 24.93
CA PRO A 77 -6.92 -14.15 26.38
C PRO A 77 -7.52 -15.51 26.74
N SER A 78 -6.96 -16.18 27.76
CA SER A 78 -7.51 -17.45 28.24
C SER A 78 -8.96 -17.27 28.71
N GLY A 79 -9.88 -18.07 28.13
CA GLY A 79 -11.32 -17.95 28.36
C GLY A 79 -12.03 -16.96 27.44
N GLY A 80 -11.33 -16.29 26.53
CA GLY A 80 -11.91 -15.53 25.45
C GLY A 80 -12.71 -16.41 24.50
N MET A 81 -13.78 -15.85 23.92
CA MET A 81 -14.62 -16.50 22.92
C MET A 81 -14.76 -15.49 21.78
N HIS A 82 -14.01 -15.73 20.70
CA HIS A 82 -13.84 -14.76 19.60
C HIS A 82 -14.60 -15.21 18.36
N PRO A 83 -15.83 -14.70 18.09
CA PRO A 83 -16.54 -15.00 16.85
C PRO A 83 -15.73 -14.58 15.64
N ALA A 84 -15.79 -15.40 14.58
CA ALA A 84 -15.07 -15.13 13.34
C ALA A 84 -15.99 -15.31 12.13
N HIS A 85 -15.78 -14.45 11.11
CA HIS A 85 -16.58 -14.43 9.89
C HIS A 85 -15.71 -14.13 8.68
N ILE A 86 -16.09 -14.68 7.51
CA ILE A 86 -15.69 -14.11 6.22
C ILE A 86 -16.75 -13.05 5.85
N HIS A 87 -16.28 -11.91 5.40
CA HIS A 87 -17.09 -10.81 4.89
C HIS A 87 -16.83 -10.62 3.40
N PHE A 88 -17.77 -10.01 2.67
CA PHE A 88 -17.61 -9.54 1.30
C PHE A 88 -16.74 -8.28 1.24
N ASN A 89 -16.14 -8.00 0.10
CA ASN A 89 -15.24 -6.88 -0.19
C ASN A 89 -13.90 -7.00 0.56
N THR A 90 -13.21 -5.88 0.79
CA THR A 90 -11.94 -5.82 1.53
C THR A 90 -12.14 -5.33 2.96
N GLY A 91 -11.19 -5.61 3.85
CA GLY A 91 -11.19 -5.08 5.21
C GLY A 91 -11.17 -3.55 5.30
N ALA A 92 -10.67 -2.86 4.25
CA ALA A 92 -10.65 -1.40 4.15
C ALA A 92 -12.00 -0.80 3.72
N GLU A 93 -12.83 -1.55 2.99
CA GLU A 93 -14.16 -1.15 2.54
C GLU A 93 -15.26 -1.55 3.51
N GLY A 94 -15.07 -2.71 4.15
CA GLY A 94 -16.11 -3.36 4.92
C GLY A 94 -17.17 -4.05 4.06
N GLY A 95 -17.92 -4.97 4.65
CA GLY A 95 -18.97 -5.72 3.93
C GLY A 95 -19.84 -6.56 4.85
N GLY A 96 -20.91 -7.12 4.30
CA GLY A 96 -21.77 -8.07 5.01
C GLY A 96 -21.08 -9.41 5.25
N ILE A 97 -21.59 -10.21 6.20
CA ILE A 97 -21.10 -11.56 6.45
C ILE A 97 -21.43 -12.45 5.25
N ALA A 98 -20.44 -13.16 4.75
CA ALA A 98 -20.55 -14.17 3.71
C ALA A 98 -20.58 -15.58 4.32
N ILE A 99 -19.74 -15.87 5.33
CA ILE A 99 -19.61 -17.18 5.98
C ILE A 99 -19.32 -16.99 7.47
N THR A 100 -20.07 -17.70 8.32
CA THR A 100 -19.81 -17.79 9.75
C THR A 100 -18.76 -18.87 10.03
N LEU A 101 -17.58 -18.49 10.60
CA LEU A 101 -16.46 -19.37 10.91
C LEU A 101 -16.44 -19.91 12.35
N GLY A 102 -17.54 -19.71 13.08
CA GLY A 102 -17.65 -20.15 14.47
C GLY A 102 -16.84 -19.28 15.44
N ILE A 103 -16.29 -19.91 16.48
CA ILE A 103 -15.63 -19.22 17.60
C ILE A 103 -14.19 -19.69 17.70
N VAL A 104 -13.25 -18.73 17.73
CA VAL A 104 -11.88 -18.98 18.13
C VAL A 104 -11.82 -19.05 19.66
N GLU A 105 -11.48 -20.21 20.18
CA GLU A 105 -11.36 -20.47 21.63
C GLU A 105 -10.10 -19.80 22.19
N GLY A 106 -10.23 -18.82 23.06
CA GLY A 106 -9.09 -18.04 23.58
C GLY A 106 -8.04 -18.86 24.34
N SER A 107 -8.42 -20.02 24.89
CA SER A 107 -7.48 -20.92 25.57
C SER A 107 -6.55 -21.68 24.60
N THR A 108 -6.96 -21.88 23.36
CA THR A 108 -6.19 -22.58 22.32
C THR A 108 -5.77 -21.66 21.19
N GLY A 109 -6.46 -20.52 21.01
CA GLY A 109 -6.33 -19.66 19.85
C GLY A 109 -6.88 -20.23 18.55
N MET A 110 -7.69 -21.32 18.61
CA MET A 110 -8.05 -22.08 17.41
C MET A 110 -9.56 -22.13 17.17
N SER A 111 -9.94 -22.19 15.91
CA SER A 111 -11.26 -22.57 15.40
C SER A 111 -11.07 -23.39 14.12
N THR A 112 -11.97 -24.37 13.90
CA THR A 112 -12.00 -25.16 12.67
C THR A 112 -13.44 -25.28 12.22
N VAL A 113 -13.73 -24.97 10.96
CA VAL A 113 -15.07 -25.09 10.37
C VAL A 113 -14.95 -25.66 8.96
N THR A 114 -15.89 -26.54 8.60
CA THR A 114 -16.02 -27.10 7.25
C THR A 114 -17.35 -26.70 6.65
N PHE A 115 -17.35 -26.23 5.42
CA PHE A 115 -18.53 -25.75 4.71
C PHE A 115 -18.43 -26.06 3.20
N SER A 116 -19.56 -25.94 2.49
CA SER A 116 -19.67 -26.08 1.03
C SER A 116 -20.50 -24.97 0.40
N ALA A 117 -20.95 -24.02 1.20
CA ALA A 117 -21.79 -22.91 0.77
C ALA A 117 -21.58 -21.68 1.67
N LEU A 118 -21.89 -20.50 1.15
CA LEU A 118 -22.06 -19.28 1.92
C LEU A 118 -23.27 -19.40 2.88
N ASP A 119 -23.41 -18.48 3.81
CA ASP A 119 -24.52 -18.48 4.79
C ASP A 119 -25.90 -18.29 4.12
N ASP A 120 -25.94 -17.72 2.90
CA ASP A 120 -27.16 -17.60 2.09
C ASP A 120 -27.52 -18.87 1.30
N GLY A 121 -26.67 -19.91 1.37
CA GLY A 121 -26.82 -21.16 0.67
C GLY A 121 -26.19 -21.21 -0.73
N THR A 122 -25.53 -20.17 -1.19
CA THR A 122 -24.78 -20.16 -2.46
C THR A 122 -23.58 -21.13 -2.36
N PRO A 123 -23.47 -22.16 -3.23
CA PRO A 123 -22.33 -23.08 -3.18
C PRO A 123 -21.00 -22.37 -3.38
N ILE A 124 -19.98 -22.80 -2.65
CA ILE A 124 -18.60 -22.30 -2.80
C ILE A 124 -17.62 -23.50 -2.76
N THR A 125 -16.62 -23.47 -3.64
CA THR A 125 -15.51 -24.44 -3.69
C THR A 125 -14.23 -23.81 -3.19
N TYR A 126 -13.18 -24.62 -3.04
CA TYR A 126 -11.85 -24.13 -2.70
C TYR A 126 -11.35 -23.07 -3.72
N GLU A 127 -11.42 -23.38 -5.02
CA GLU A 127 -10.98 -22.46 -6.08
C GLU A 127 -11.80 -21.16 -6.09
N ALA A 128 -13.13 -21.27 -5.84
CA ALA A 128 -13.97 -20.08 -5.74
C ALA A 128 -13.60 -19.22 -4.53
N LEU A 129 -13.14 -19.83 -3.43
CA LEU A 129 -12.68 -19.09 -2.26
C LEU A 129 -11.31 -18.44 -2.49
N LEU A 130 -10.42 -19.05 -3.29
CA LEU A 130 -9.16 -18.43 -3.70
C LEU A 130 -9.35 -17.21 -4.63
N ALA A 131 -10.49 -17.14 -5.31
CA ALA A 131 -10.89 -15.98 -6.13
C ALA A 131 -11.94 -15.09 -5.44
N PHE A 132 -12.24 -15.35 -4.16
CA PHE A 132 -13.28 -14.65 -3.44
C PHE A 132 -12.87 -13.21 -3.13
N ASP A 133 -13.80 -12.30 -3.35
CA ASP A 133 -13.68 -10.92 -2.91
C ASP A 133 -14.13 -10.83 -1.46
N GLY A 134 -13.20 -11.02 -0.54
CA GLY A 134 -13.54 -11.09 0.87
C GLY A 134 -12.37 -10.89 1.83
N TYR A 135 -12.74 -10.80 3.11
CA TYR A 135 -11.79 -10.69 4.22
C TYR A 135 -12.33 -11.42 5.46
N ILE A 136 -11.45 -11.75 6.39
CA ILE A 136 -11.79 -12.38 7.66
C ILE A 136 -11.71 -11.35 8.77
N ASN A 137 -12.77 -11.31 9.61
CA ASN A 137 -12.77 -10.63 10.90
C ASN A 137 -12.81 -11.65 12.03
N VAL A 138 -12.02 -11.41 13.08
CA VAL A 138 -12.13 -12.04 14.38
C VAL A 138 -12.45 -10.98 15.42
N HIS A 139 -13.56 -11.14 16.13
CA HIS A 139 -14.14 -10.15 17.03
C HIS A 139 -13.70 -10.37 18.49
N ALA A 140 -13.77 -9.32 19.30
CA ALA A 140 -13.41 -9.40 20.72
C ALA A 140 -14.31 -10.37 21.49
N SER A 141 -15.62 -10.33 21.25
CA SER A 141 -16.60 -11.26 21.84
C SER A 141 -17.94 -11.20 21.10
N ALA A 142 -18.87 -12.09 21.44
CA ALA A 142 -20.22 -12.05 20.90
C ALA A 142 -21.03 -10.81 21.37
N ASP A 143 -20.66 -10.25 22.52
CA ASP A 143 -21.28 -9.03 23.07
C ASP A 143 -20.62 -7.75 22.50
N ASP A 144 -19.45 -7.89 21.83
CA ASP A 144 -18.71 -6.79 21.23
C ASP A 144 -18.17 -7.20 19.85
N LEU A 145 -19.06 -7.22 18.87
CA LEU A 145 -18.72 -7.47 17.47
C LEU A 145 -18.13 -6.23 16.76
N GLY A 146 -18.19 -5.05 17.38
CA GLY A 146 -17.61 -3.82 16.84
C GLY A 146 -16.10 -3.75 17.03
N THR A 147 -15.57 -4.41 18.04
CA THR A 147 -14.12 -4.47 18.30
C THR A 147 -13.51 -5.72 17.65
N LEU A 148 -12.55 -5.52 16.76
CA LEU A 148 -11.81 -6.60 16.09
C LEU A 148 -10.50 -6.87 16.82
N VAL A 149 -10.16 -8.14 17.02
CA VAL A 149 -8.84 -8.56 17.55
C VAL A 149 -7.88 -8.91 16.42
N ALA A 150 -8.37 -9.48 15.32
CA ALA A 150 -7.56 -9.76 14.14
C ALA A 150 -8.39 -9.61 12.86
N GLN A 151 -7.73 -9.26 11.76
CA GLN A 151 -8.34 -9.09 10.43
C GLN A 151 -7.32 -9.44 9.34
N GLY A 152 -7.81 -9.97 8.21
CA GLY A 152 -6.97 -10.19 7.03
C GLY A 152 -7.79 -10.38 5.76
N ASP A 153 -7.33 -9.80 4.68
CA ASP A 153 -7.91 -9.99 3.35
C ASP A 153 -7.59 -11.39 2.82
N ILE A 154 -8.52 -11.98 2.05
CA ILE A 154 -8.38 -13.32 1.49
C ILE A 154 -8.73 -13.34 0.00
N GLY A 155 -8.43 -14.44 -0.66
CA GLY A 155 -8.76 -14.66 -2.05
C GLY A 155 -8.07 -13.66 -2.97
N GLN A 156 -8.83 -13.01 -3.86
CA GLN A 156 -8.29 -12.02 -4.78
C GLN A 156 -7.78 -10.73 -4.10
N ASN A 157 -8.15 -10.52 -2.83
CA ASN A 157 -7.76 -9.34 -2.06
C ASN A 157 -6.43 -9.52 -1.30
N GLU A 158 -5.84 -10.73 -1.32
CA GLU A 158 -4.53 -11.00 -0.71
C GLU A 158 -3.47 -10.05 -1.27
N LEU A 159 -2.55 -9.59 -0.40
CA LEU A 159 -1.42 -8.76 -0.81
C LEU A 159 -0.33 -9.62 -1.47
N THR A 160 0.21 -9.15 -2.61
CA THR A 160 1.29 -9.86 -3.33
C THR A 160 2.64 -9.73 -2.64
N GLY A 161 2.79 -8.72 -1.78
CA GLY A 161 4.05 -8.33 -1.15
C GLY A 161 4.77 -7.20 -1.89
N GLU A 162 4.32 -6.84 -3.10
CA GLU A 162 4.83 -5.66 -3.81
C GLU A 162 4.23 -4.39 -3.20
N SER A 163 5.06 -3.38 -2.99
CA SER A 163 4.61 -2.12 -2.41
C SER A 163 5.41 -0.91 -2.87
N LYS A 164 4.79 0.26 -2.81
CA LYS A 164 5.42 1.56 -3.08
C LYS A 164 5.01 2.56 -2.01
N THR A 165 6.01 3.25 -1.43
CA THR A 165 5.79 4.31 -0.44
C THR A 165 6.22 5.65 -1.02
N TYR A 166 5.40 6.66 -0.80
CA TYR A 166 5.65 8.07 -1.13
C TYR A 166 5.66 8.90 0.15
N ASP A 167 6.58 9.85 0.26
CA ASP A 167 6.66 10.78 1.37
C ASP A 167 5.59 11.89 1.26
N LEU A 168 4.97 12.23 2.39
CA LEU A 168 4.04 13.35 2.52
C LEU A 168 4.67 14.42 3.43
N GLY A 169 5.20 15.48 2.82
CA GLY A 169 5.80 16.60 3.53
C GLY A 169 4.75 17.48 4.20
N SER A 170 5.14 18.15 5.29
CA SER A 170 4.28 19.12 5.99
C SER A 170 4.01 20.36 5.14
N VAL A 171 2.81 20.95 5.27
CA VAL A 171 2.43 22.19 4.56
C VAL A 171 2.13 23.29 5.58
N ALA A 172 0.88 23.45 6.04
CA ALA A 172 0.52 24.53 6.97
C ALA A 172 0.97 24.28 8.41
N ILE A 173 1.12 23.03 8.81
CA ILE A 173 1.48 22.63 10.18
C ILE A 173 2.77 21.81 10.13
N PRO A 174 3.92 22.39 10.53
CA PRO A 174 5.25 21.76 10.38
C PRO A 174 5.43 20.41 11.10
N THR A 175 4.57 20.11 12.07
CA THR A 175 4.62 18.86 12.84
C THR A 175 3.80 17.73 12.21
N ILE A 176 2.99 18.00 11.17
CA ILE A 176 2.19 16.98 10.50
C ILE A 176 2.87 16.61 9.17
N PHE A 177 3.35 15.38 9.08
CA PHE A 177 3.99 14.79 7.91
C PHE A 177 3.85 13.28 7.98
N GLY A 178 4.24 12.57 6.93
CA GLY A 178 4.16 11.11 6.96
C GLY A 178 4.39 10.46 5.62
N THR A 179 3.65 9.38 5.37
CA THR A 179 3.79 8.58 4.14
C THR A 179 2.44 8.09 3.63
N ALA A 180 2.40 7.80 2.32
CA ALA A 180 1.35 7.03 1.68
C ALA A 180 1.97 5.77 1.07
N THR A 181 1.62 4.60 1.60
CA THR A 181 2.09 3.29 1.09
C THR A 181 0.95 2.63 0.33
N PHE A 182 1.25 2.19 -0.88
CA PHE A 182 0.35 1.39 -1.71
C PHE A 182 0.92 -0.02 -1.80
N GLU A 183 0.09 -1.01 -1.45
CA GLU A 183 0.43 -2.44 -1.49
C GLU A 183 -0.42 -3.13 -2.54
N GLU A 184 0.21 -3.89 -3.46
CA GLU A 184 -0.48 -4.57 -4.55
C GLU A 184 -1.31 -5.74 -4.03
N ARG A 185 -2.55 -5.88 -4.55
CA ARG A 185 -3.43 -7.04 -4.36
C ARG A 185 -3.33 -8.01 -5.54
N VAL A 186 -3.66 -9.25 -5.31
CA VAL A 186 -3.67 -10.31 -6.37
C VAL A 186 -4.56 -9.93 -7.55
N ASN A 187 -5.68 -9.23 -7.31
CA ASN A 187 -6.57 -8.73 -8.36
C ASN A 187 -6.06 -7.48 -9.10
N GLY A 188 -4.87 -6.95 -8.75
CA GLY A 188 -4.27 -5.75 -9.31
C GLY A 188 -4.75 -4.44 -8.71
N GLU A 189 -5.68 -4.45 -7.76
CA GLU A 189 -6.04 -3.29 -6.94
C GLU A 189 -4.90 -2.93 -5.98
N ALA A 190 -5.04 -1.87 -5.22
CA ALA A 190 -4.09 -1.54 -4.17
C ALA A 190 -4.77 -1.29 -2.81
N LEU A 191 -4.10 -1.70 -1.73
CA LEU A 191 -4.37 -1.18 -0.39
C LEU A 191 -3.51 0.07 -0.18
N ALA A 192 -4.14 1.24 -0.08
CA ALA A 192 -3.47 2.47 0.32
C ALA A 192 -3.52 2.61 1.84
N THR A 193 -2.35 2.73 2.48
CA THR A 193 -2.19 3.08 3.88
C THR A 193 -1.53 4.44 3.99
N ILE A 194 -2.25 5.44 4.51
CA ILE A 194 -1.68 6.74 4.86
C ILE A 194 -1.36 6.71 6.34
N LEU A 195 -0.11 7.06 6.67
CA LEU A 195 0.38 7.20 8.05
C LEU A 195 0.89 8.63 8.23
N LEU A 196 0.27 9.38 9.15
CA LEU A 196 0.71 10.73 9.53
C LEU A 196 1.17 10.76 10.98
N GLU A 197 2.22 11.53 11.23
CA GLU A 197 2.67 11.91 12.57
C GLU A 197 2.14 13.30 12.92
N GLY A 198 2.02 13.59 14.21
CA GLY A 198 1.68 14.93 14.72
C GLY A 198 0.24 15.37 14.52
N THR A 199 -0.65 14.51 14.08
CA THR A 199 -2.08 14.80 13.95
C THR A 199 -2.74 15.00 15.32
N PRO A 200 -3.68 15.96 15.45
CA PRO A 200 -4.37 16.21 16.72
C PRO A 200 -5.33 15.07 17.05
N ASP A 201 -5.37 14.71 18.34
CA ASP A 201 -6.31 13.70 18.85
C ASP A 201 -7.78 14.06 18.50
N GLY A 202 -8.51 13.08 17.96
CA GLY A 202 -9.90 13.27 17.50
C GLY A 202 -10.05 14.00 16.15
N GLY A 203 -8.94 14.43 15.52
CA GLY A 203 -8.97 15.02 14.17
C GLY A 203 -9.45 14.03 13.10
N ILE A 204 -10.06 14.54 12.05
CA ILE A 204 -10.45 13.78 10.85
C ILE A 204 -9.92 14.54 9.64
N HIS A 205 -8.97 13.94 8.92
CA HIS A 205 -8.25 14.60 7.85
C HIS A 205 -8.59 13.95 6.50
N PRO A 206 -9.43 14.59 5.66
CA PRO A 206 -9.70 14.13 4.31
C PRO A 206 -8.43 14.10 3.46
N GLY A 207 -8.32 13.10 2.58
CA GLY A 207 -7.20 12.93 1.67
C GLY A 207 -7.65 12.62 0.25
N HIS A 208 -6.90 13.13 -0.75
CA HIS A 208 -7.21 12.94 -2.16
C HIS A 208 -5.95 12.73 -2.99
N ILE A 209 -6.08 11.94 -4.08
CA ILE A 209 -5.14 12.04 -5.20
C ILE A 209 -5.68 13.10 -6.16
N HIS A 210 -4.81 14.01 -6.57
CA HIS A 210 -5.08 15.06 -7.56
C HIS A 210 -4.28 14.82 -8.83
N ALA A 211 -4.77 15.31 -9.96
CA ALA A 211 -4.06 15.33 -11.24
C ALA A 211 -2.91 16.34 -11.25
N ASN A 212 -1.92 16.16 -12.10
CA ASN A 212 -0.72 16.95 -12.27
C ASN A 212 0.23 16.83 -11.06
N SER A 213 1.19 17.73 -10.93
CA SER A 213 2.07 17.81 -9.76
C SER A 213 1.54 18.78 -8.71
N ALA A 214 2.03 18.69 -7.48
CA ALA A 214 1.65 19.56 -6.37
C ALA A 214 1.87 21.06 -6.66
N VAL A 215 2.92 21.40 -7.43
CA VAL A 215 3.24 22.80 -7.81
C VAL A 215 2.36 23.34 -8.94
N GLU A 216 1.77 22.46 -9.76
CA GLU A 216 0.87 22.83 -10.86
C GLU A 216 -0.58 22.85 -10.41
N SER A 217 -0.91 22.01 -9.44
CA SER A 217 -2.25 21.70 -8.94
C SER A 217 -3.19 21.11 -10.00
N GLY A 218 -4.23 20.41 -9.56
CA GLY A 218 -5.18 19.76 -10.45
C GLY A 218 -6.47 19.32 -9.76
N GLY A 219 -7.39 18.77 -10.53
CA GLY A 219 -8.65 18.23 -10.01
C GLY A 219 -8.46 16.95 -9.21
N ILE A 220 -9.44 16.62 -8.36
CA ILE A 220 -9.45 15.37 -7.59
C ILE A 220 -9.68 14.19 -8.55
N LEU A 221 -8.81 13.19 -8.48
CA LEU A 221 -8.93 11.92 -9.18
C LEU A 221 -9.52 10.82 -8.28
N PHE A 222 -9.06 10.75 -7.02
CA PHE A 222 -9.44 9.70 -6.07
C PHE A 222 -9.60 10.29 -4.66
N THR A 223 -10.53 9.73 -3.88
CA THR A 223 -10.80 10.12 -2.50
C THR A 223 -10.48 8.97 -1.55
N PHE A 224 -9.57 9.21 -0.61
CA PHE A 224 -9.25 8.24 0.45
C PHE A 224 -10.28 8.23 1.57
N ASN A 225 -10.38 7.14 2.30
CA ASN A 225 -10.92 7.18 3.65
C ASN A 225 -10.14 8.22 4.46
N PRO A 226 -10.79 9.05 5.29
CA PRO A 226 -10.08 10.10 6.00
C PRO A 226 -9.09 9.53 7.03
N VAL A 227 -7.96 10.23 7.21
CA VAL A 227 -6.99 9.88 8.25
C VAL A 227 -7.60 10.18 9.62
N ASN A 228 -7.60 9.19 10.50
CA ASN A 228 -8.00 9.35 11.90
C ASN A 228 -6.88 10.05 12.68
N GLY A 229 -7.13 11.24 13.22
CA GLY A 229 -6.11 12.05 13.88
C GLY A 229 -5.56 11.43 15.18
N THR A 230 -6.33 10.58 15.87
CA THR A 230 -5.85 9.88 17.07
C THR A 230 -4.81 8.80 16.75
N THR A 231 -5.00 8.09 15.63
CA THR A 231 -4.08 7.02 15.21
C THR A 231 -3.08 7.46 14.17
N GLY A 232 -3.34 8.57 13.47
CA GLY A 232 -2.59 9.00 12.31
C GLY A 232 -2.80 8.14 11.06
N ILE A 233 -3.75 7.18 11.06
CA ILE A 233 -3.86 6.14 10.04
C ILE A 233 -5.16 6.27 9.24
N SER A 234 -5.04 6.02 7.93
CA SER A 234 -6.14 5.69 7.02
C SER A 234 -5.76 4.45 6.21
N LYS A 235 -6.75 3.60 5.94
CA LYS A 235 -6.65 2.49 4.98
C LYS A 235 -7.78 2.59 3.98
N THR A 236 -7.46 2.48 2.68
CA THR A 236 -8.44 2.61 1.59
C THR A 236 -8.13 1.59 0.51
N ASN A 237 -9.14 0.89 0.01
CA ASN A 237 -9.02 0.09 -1.20
C ASN A 237 -9.00 1.00 -2.43
N VAL A 238 -8.06 0.80 -3.33
CA VAL A 238 -7.87 1.59 -4.56
C VAL A 238 -8.11 0.67 -5.74
N ALA A 239 -9.34 0.74 -6.29
CA ALA A 239 -9.80 -0.09 -7.39
C ALA A 239 -10.26 0.75 -8.60
N MET A 240 -10.73 1.98 -8.34
CA MET A 240 -11.22 2.89 -9.38
C MET A 240 -11.14 4.35 -8.92
N LEU A 241 -11.02 5.26 -9.88
CA LEU A 241 -11.11 6.71 -9.66
C LEU A 241 -12.55 7.14 -9.31
N ASN A 242 -12.72 8.41 -8.90
CA ASN A 242 -14.05 8.97 -8.57
C ASN A 242 -15.01 9.03 -9.77
N ASP A 243 -14.51 8.92 -11.00
CA ASP A 243 -15.28 8.86 -12.24
C ASP A 243 -15.56 7.41 -12.72
N GLU A 244 -15.30 6.42 -11.86
CA GLU A 244 -15.49 4.98 -12.12
C GLU A 244 -14.48 4.38 -13.13
N THR A 245 -13.42 5.10 -13.51
CA THR A 245 -12.32 4.55 -14.29
C THR A 245 -11.51 3.58 -13.42
N MET A 246 -11.22 2.38 -13.92
CA MET A 246 -10.37 1.41 -13.22
C MET A 246 -9.01 2.03 -12.90
N PHE A 247 -8.57 1.85 -11.66
CA PHE A 247 -7.34 2.45 -11.16
C PHE A 247 -6.76 1.58 -10.04
N GLY A 248 -5.76 0.77 -10.36
CA GLY A 248 -5.13 -0.17 -9.44
C GLY A 248 -3.68 0.20 -9.11
N TYR A 249 -2.94 -0.76 -8.55
CA TYR A 249 -1.56 -0.55 -8.12
C TYR A 249 -0.64 -0.04 -9.23
N SER A 250 -0.68 -0.67 -10.42
CA SER A 250 0.15 -0.24 -11.55
C SER A 250 -0.17 1.17 -12.03
N ASP A 251 -1.43 1.60 -11.92
CA ASP A 251 -1.86 2.93 -12.30
C ASP A 251 -1.37 3.99 -11.31
N VAL A 252 -1.33 3.66 -10.00
CA VAL A 252 -0.72 4.54 -8.98
C VAL A 252 0.75 4.81 -9.29
N LEU A 253 1.51 3.80 -9.76
CA LEU A 253 2.92 3.97 -10.13
C LEU A 253 3.13 4.82 -11.38
N ALA A 254 2.10 4.94 -12.24
CA ALA A 254 2.16 5.63 -13.53
C ALA A 254 1.37 6.94 -13.56
N VAL A 255 0.62 7.26 -12.50
CA VAL A 255 -0.23 8.44 -12.49
C VAL A 255 0.61 9.73 -12.54
N ASP A 256 0.15 10.70 -13.30
CA ASP A 256 0.57 12.11 -13.17
C ASP A 256 -0.28 12.72 -12.05
N GLY A 257 0.22 12.63 -10.81
CA GLY A 257 -0.60 12.96 -9.65
C GLY A 257 0.20 13.33 -8.40
N TYR A 258 -0.52 13.86 -7.43
CA TYR A 258 -0.02 14.16 -6.08
C TYR A 258 -1.11 13.91 -5.04
N ILE A 259 -0.71 13.73 -3.79
CA ILE A 259 -1.62 13.54 -2.65
C ILE A 259 -1.69 14.83 -1.85
N ASN A 260 -2.92 15.25 -1.50
CA ASN A 260 -3.22 16.25 -0.49
C ASN A 260 -3.92 15.64 0.70
N ILE A 261 -3.49 16.02 1.90
CA ILE A 261 -4.21 15.78 3.15
C ILE A 261 -4.62 17.13 3.74
N HIS A 262 -5.91 17.26 4.03
CA HIS A 262 -6.54 18.50 4.47
C HIS A 262 -6.69 18.57 6.00
N LEU A 263 -6.83 19.79 6.53
CA LEU A 263 -7.00 20.01 7.96
C LEU A 263 -8.28 19.34 8.50
N SER A 264 -9.39 19.53 7.79
CA SER A 264 -10.68 18.91 8.13
C SER A 264 -11.64 18.97 6.95
N ALA A 265 -12.80 18.32 7.07
CA ALA A 265 -13.89 18.41 6.07
C ALA A 265 -14.48 19.82 5.97
N ASP A 266 -14.40 20.60 7.05
CA ASP A 266 -14.87 22.00 7.08
C ASP A 266 -13.83 22.98 6.57
N ASP A 267 -12.57 22.56 6.46
CA ASP A 267 -11.45 23.37 5.94
C ASP A 267 -10.58 22.55 4.99
N LEU A 268 -11.06 22.39 3.76
CA LEU A 268 -10.33 21.74 2.66
C LEU A 268 -9.30 22.70 2.03
N GLY A 269 -9.32 23.99 2.35
CA GLY A 269 -8.35 24.97 1.86
C GLY A 269 -6.99 24.87 2.54
N THR A 270 -6.95 24.42 3.79
CA THR A 270 -5.72 24.24 4.56
C THR A 270 -5.18 22.82 4.40
N LEU A 271 -4.01 22.71 3.77
CA LEU A 271 -3.29 21.44 3.62
C LEU A 271 -2.40 21.19 4.83
N VAL A 272 -2.43 19.99 5.38
CA VAL A 272 -1.54 19.58 6.48
C VAL A 272 -0.35 18.74 6.00
N ALA A 273 -0.55 17.91 4.97
CA ALA A 273 0.53 17.17 4.33
C ALA A 273 0.29 17.04 2.82
N GLN A 274 1.37 16.91 2.04
CA GLN A 274 1.32 16.84 0.58
C GLN A 274 2.54 16.09 0.04
N GLY A 275 2.37 15.36 -1.07
CA GLY A 275 3.48 14.70 -1.77
C GLY A 275 3.14 14.32 -3.19
N ASP A 276 4.11 14.45 -4.09
CA ASP A 276 4.01 13.98 -5.48
C ASP A 276 4.09 12.45 -5.53
N ILE A 277 3.33 11.83 -6.44
CA ILE A 277 3.30 10.38 -6.61
C ILE A 277 3.43 9.98 -8.10
N GLY A 278 3.61 8.69 -8.33
CA GLY A 278 3.67 8.14 -9.68
C GLY A 278 4.84 8.71 -10.48
N GLN A 279 4.55 9.21 -11.67
CA GLN A 279 5.58 9.79 -12.54
C GLN A 279 6.13 11.15 -12.07
N ASN A 280 5.50 11.79 -11.09
CA ASN A 280 5.96 13.05 -10.49
C ASN A 280 6.94 12.84 -9.32
N GLU A 281 7.16 11.59 -8.88
CA GLU A 281 8.14 11.26 -7.86
C GLU A 281 9.54 11.74 -8.25
N LEU A 282 10.30 12.26 -7.28
CA LEU A 282 11.68 12.66 -7.49
C LEU A 282 12.60 11.45 -7.56
N THR A 283 13.52 11.43 -8.54
CA THR A 283 14.52 10.34 -8.70
C THR A 283 15.65 10.38 -7.67
N GLY A 284 15.80 11.54 -6.99
CA GLY A 284 16.93 11.84 -6.11
C GLY A 284 18.10 12.52 -6.82
N GLU A 285 18.09 12.57 -8.16
CA GLU A 285 19.09 13.33 -8.93
C GLU A 285 18.75 14.82 -8.87
N SER A 286 19.75 15.64 -8.57
CA SER A 286 19.55 17.08 -8.46
C SER A 286 20.77 17.89 -8.88
N LYS A 287 20.52 19.15 -9.26
CA LYS A 287 21.56 20.13 -9.57
C LYS A 287 21.21 21.49 -9.02
N THR A 288 22.09 22.05 -8.20
CA THR A 288 21.95 23.39 -7.62
C THR A 288 22.90 24.36 -8.31
N TYR A 289 22.41 25.55 -8.57
CA TYR A 289 23.14 26.69 -9.11
C TYR A 289 23.06 27.87 -8.15
N ASP A 290 24.18 28.56 -7.93
CA ASP A 290 24.22 29.78 -7.14
C ASP A 290 23.65 30.97 -7.92
N LEU A 291 22.82 31.77 -7.27
CA LEU A 291 22.30 33.05 -7.76
C LEU A 291 22.99 34.20 -7.03
N GLY A 292 23.99 34.80 -7.71
CA GLY A 292 24.74 35.91 -7.15
C GLY A 292 23.96 37.24 -7.17
N SER A 293 24.26 38.12 -6.23
CA SER A 293 23.70 39.48 -6.16
C SER A 293 24.05 40.30 -7.41
N VAL A 294 23.10 41.09 -7.90
CA VAL A 294 23.30 42.02 -9.02
C VAL A 294 23.08 43.47 -8.57
N ALA A 295 21.83 43.95 -8.51
CA ALA A 295 21.51 45.34 -8.15
C ALA A 295 21.50 45.60 -6.65
N LEU A 296 21.11 44.58 -5.86
CA LEU A 296 21.03 44.65 -4.40
C LEU A 296 21.97 43.61 -3.79
N PRO A 297 23.11 44.04 -3.18
CA PRO A 297 24.12 43.12 -2.65
C PRO A 297 23.63 42.13 -1.56
N THR A 298 22.49 42.47 -0.96
CA THR A 298 21.88 41.64 0.10
C THR A 298 20.99 40.52 -0.44
N ILE A 299 20.63 40.52 -1.74
CA ILE A 299 19.78 39.50 -2.35
C ILE A 299 20.67 38.51 -3.14
N PHE A 300 20.69 37.30 -2.70
CA PHE A 300 21.38 36.16 -3.32
C PHE A 300 20.64 34.86 -3.00
N GLY A 301 21.05 33.76 -3.58
CA GLY A 301 20.37 32.48 -3.28
C GLY A 301 20.80 31.33 -4.17
N THR A 302 19.88 30.41 -4.38
CA THR A 302 20.09 29.21 -5.19
C THR A 302 18.88 28.90 -6.08
N ALA A 303 19.15 28.19 -7.18
CA ALA A 303 18.16 27.51 -8.00
C ALA A 303 18.51 26.03 -8.05
N THR A 304 17.68 25.18 -7.47
CA THR A 304 17.85 23.73 -7.47
C THR A 304 16.83 23.11 -8.42
N PHE A 305 17.32 22.21 -9.28
CA PHE A 305 16.51 21.42 -10.19
C PHE A 305 16.63 19.95 -9.76
N GLU A 306 15.49 19.33 -9.51
CA GLU A 306 15.39 17.93 -9.08
C GLU A 306 14.66 17.15 -10.16
N GLU A 307 15.23 16.01 -10.58
CA GLU A 307 14.67 15.20 -11.66
C GLU A 307 13.46 14.41 -11.16
N ARG A 308 12.40 14.38 -11.98
CA ARG A 308 11.21 13.53 -11.80
C ARG A 308 11.32 12.25 -12.62
N VAL A 309 10.57 11.22 -12.23
CA VAL A 309 10.53 9.92 -12.95
C VAL A 309 10.09 10.09 -14.41
N ASN A 310 9.21 11.04 -14.71
CA ASN A 310 8.78 11.37 -16.09
C ASN A 310 9.84 12.14 -16.93
N GLY A 311 11.00 12.47 -16.34
CA GLY A 311 12.06 13.27 -16.97
C GLY A 311 11.86 14.77 -16.92
N GLU A 312 10.83 15.26 -16.27
CA GLU A 312 10.66 16.68 -15.95
C GLU A 312 11.56 17.09 -14.79
N ALA A 313 11.63 18.39 -14.51
CA ALA A 313 12.37 18.92 -13.37
C ALA A 313 11.50 19.78 -12.46
N LEU A 314 11.51 19.48 -11.17
CA LEU A 314 11.03 20.40 -10.14
C LEU A 314 12.10 21.48 -9.91
N ALA A 315 11.76 22.75 -10.12
CA ALA A 315 12.66 23.88 -9.89
C ALA A 315 12.30 24.58 -8.58
N THR A 316 13.22 24.59 -7.63
CA THR A 316 13.11 25.32 -6.36
C THR A 316 14.07 26.49 -6.36
N ILE A 317 13.55 27.71 -6.24
CA ILE A 317 14.35 28.94 -6.13
C ILE A 317 14.24 29.46 -4.70
N LEU A 318 15.37 29.55 -4.03
CA LEU A 318 15.49 30.15 -2.70
C LEU A 318 16.29 31.43 -2.80
N LEU A 319 15.71 32.54 -2.31
CA LEU A 319 16.40 33.85 -2.22
C LEU A 319 16.49 34.32 -0.77
N GLU A 320 17.65 34.77 -0.37
CA GLU A 320 17.88 35.40 0.90
C GLU A 320 17.90 36.93 0.73
N GLY A 321 17.56 37.70 1.80
CA GLY A 321 17.60 39.14 1.85
C GLY A 321 16.54 39.83 1.01
N THR A 322 15.51 39.12 0.58
CA THR A 322 14.36 39.74 -0.11
C THR A 322 13.53 40.60 0.83
N PRO A 323 13.01 41.76 0.38
CA PRO A 323 12.17 42.59 1.21
C PRO A 323 10.82 41.90 1.49
N ASP A 324 10.33 42.07 2.71
CA ASP A 324 9.03 41.60 3.15
C ASP A 324 7.91 42.05 2.20
N GLY A 325 7.07 41.09 1.75
CA GLY A 325 6.00 41.35 0.77
C GLY A 325 6.48 41.58 -0.68
N GLY A 326 7.78 41.40 -0.95
CA GLY A 326 8.31 41.48 -2.31
C GLY A 326 7.82 40.29 -3.17
N ILE A 327 7.65 40.54 -4.48
CA ILE A 327 7.34 39.50 -5.48
C ILE A 327 8.44 39.57 -6.54
N HIS A 328 9.20 38.49 -6.69
CA HIS A 328 10.38 38.44 -7.53
C HIS A 328 10.18 37.43 -8.68
N PRO A 329 9.82 37.93 -9.91
CA PRO A 329 9.74 37.07 -11.10
C PRO A 329 11.10 36.49 -11.47
N GLY A 330 11.15 35.20 -11.83
CA GLY A 330 12.36 34.49 -12.26
C GLY A 330 12.19 33.86 -13.63
N HIS A 331 13.29 33.84 -14.41
CA HIS A 331 13.30 33.26 -15.75
C HIS A 331 14.60 32.48 -16.04
N ILE A 332 14.52 31.48 -16.90
CA ILE A 332 15.69 30.95 -17.62
C ILE A 332 15.81 31.73 -18.93
N HIS A 333 16.99 32.27 -19.20
CA HIS A 333 17.32 32.94 -20.45
C HIS A 333 18.24 32.07 -21.33
N ALA A 334 18.15 32.26 -22.63
CA ALA A 334 19.13 31.71 -23.56
C ALA A 334 20.50 32.40 -23.35
N ASN A 335 21.58 31.69 -23.78
CA ASN A 335 22.98 32.14 -23.68
C ASN A 335 23.46 32.20 -22.20
N SER A 336 24.53 32.96 -21.97
CA SER A 336 25.06 33.22 -20.63
C SER A 336 24.55 34.58 -20.10
N ALA A 337 24.65 34.77 -18.79
CA ALA A 337 24.25 36.03 -18.13
C ALA A 337 25.00 37.23 -18.67
N VAL A 338 26.22 37.06 -19.20
CA VAL A 338 27.04 38.13 -19.80
C VAL A 338 26.58 38.47 -21.22
N GLU A 339 26.18 37.44 -21.99
CA GLU A 339 25.76 37.62 -23.38
C GLU A 339 24.33 38.06 -23.52
N SER A 340 23.52 37.76 -22.50
CA SER A 340 22.08 37.91 -22.46
C SER A 340 21.33 37.17 -23.60
N GLY A 341 20.04 36.94 -23.42
CA GLY A 341 19.24 36.23 -24.42
C GLY A 341 17.75 36.31 -24.10
N GLY A 342 16.92 35.76 -24.98
CA GLY A 342 15.48 35.73 -24.78
C GLY A 342 15.10 34.77 -23.64
N ILE A 343 13.90 34.97 -23.08
CA ILE A 343 13.33 34.09 -22.06
C ILE A 343 13.01 32.75 -22.69
N LEU A 344 13.48 31.65 -22.07
CA LEU A 344 13.16 30.28 -22.42
C LEU A 344 12.09 29.67 -21.53
N PHE A 345 12.12 30.01 -20.23
CA PHE A 345 11.17 29.49 -19.22
C PHE A 345 10.91 30.55 -18.15
N THR A 346 9.66 30.60 -17.67
CA THR A 346 9.22 31.51 -16.60
C THR A 346 8.86 30.69 -15.37
N PHE A 347 9.52 30.96 -14.24
CA PHE A 347 9.21 30.35 -12.95
C PHE A 347 8.02 31.01 -12.27
N ASN A 348 7.40 30.32 -11.33
CA ASN A 348 6.56 30.96 -10.33
C ASN A 348 7.39 32.03 -9.60
N PRO A 349 6.82 33.19 -9.30
CA PRO A 349 7.57 34.26 -8.63
C PRO A 349 7.97 33.85 -7.21
N VAL A 350 9.17 34.24 -6.78
CA VAL A 350 9.61 34.09 -5.40
C VAL A 350 8.92 35.13 -4.53
N ASN A 351 8.29 34.68 -3.46
CA ASN A 351 7.65 35.55 -2.48
C ASN A 351 8.67 35.98 -1.41
N GLY A 352 8.84 37.29 -1.19
CA GLY A 352 9.80 37.84 -0.23
C GLY A 352 9.42 37.67 1.24
N THR A 353 8.28 37.04 1.55
CA THR A 353 7.86 36.71 2.93
C THR A 353 8.22 35.30 3.37
N THR A 354 8.85 34.51 2.53
CA THR A 354 9.24 33.12 2.83
C THR A 354 10.74 32.94 3.00
#